data_13b2629547c775e869e9ccc16ffd3022
#
_entry.id   13b2629547c775e869e9ccc16ffd3022
#
_cell.length_a   1.000
_cell.length_b   1.000
_cell.length_c   1.000
_cell.angle_alpha   90.00
_cell.angle_beta   90.00
_cell.angle_gamma   90.00
#
_symmetry.space_group_name_H-M   'P 1'
#
loop_
_entity.id
_entity.type
_entity.pdbx_description
1 polymer ?
#
loop_
_entity_poly.entity_id
_entity_poly.type
_entity_poly.pdbx_seq_one_letter_code
_entity_poly.pdbx_strand_id
1 'polypeptide(L)'
;MSTLAVVGAGPKGIAIAAKARALAAAGLPAPRVVLVDRGEVAGNWTGRQGYTSGLLPLGTPPEKDIGYPYAPSWGDASAGVVAAMAEYSWQRHLIMHGAYSDWVDRGRMRPTHRQWSLYLREVAAAAGAEIVRGAATSLDIGDGGRWEVRLETGDMIVADGVVITGAGPSVTVPGQPRDHPMVQDGRTYWLAAHELRRDRALTVCVVGSGETAASVVIDLVKHCHKHSTIDVLTARGVLYSRGESYEENRLYSDPGEWPRLAESHRREFLERTDRGVFSLQAEAVLNQARGFRTLAGRAAEIEAREHDVILTIAYGDERQRVAYDAVVVAIGYDARWFEGLLGENAGVRYRAALGDGELARVIDVDLSVSGLVPPLHLPVMAGLAQGPGFPNLSCLGLLSDRILRRYVADNKARALTAKRSEHA
;
A
#
# COMPACT_ATOMS: atom_id res chain seq x y z
N MET A 1 -17.38 21.08 11.41
CA MET A 1 -16.67 20.40 10.32
C MET A 1 -15.93 19.20 10.92
N SER A 2 -16.09 18.02 10.34
CA SER A 2 -15.43 16.81 10.82
C SER A 2 -13.93 16.78 10.49
N THR A 3 -13.15 16.05 11.27
CA THR A 3 -11.72 15.84 11.07
C THR A 3 -11.46 14.36 10.78
N LEU A 4 -10.67 14.08 9.75
CA LEU A 4 -10.21 12.74 9.39
C LEU A 4 -8.70 12.67 9.55
N ALA A 5 -8.21 11.85 10.47
CA ALA A 5 -6.79 11.56 10.61
C ALA A 5 -6.39 10.41 9.70
N VAL A 6 -5.34 10.59 8.92
CA VAL A 6 -4.86 9.59 7.96
C VAL A 6 -3.41 9.24 8.29
N VAL A 7 -3.18 8.02 8.74
CA VAL A 7 -1.84 7.52 9.05
C VAL A 7 -1.17 7.04 7.77
N GLY A 8 -0.23 7.85 7.30
CA GLY A 8 0.56 7.67 6.08
C GLY A 8 0.33 8.77 5.04
N ALA A 9 1.39 9.47 4.65
CA ALA A 9 1.43 10.46 3.57
C ALA A 9 1.93 9.83 2.24
N GLY A 10 1.55 8.59 1.99
CA GLY A 10 1.75 7.89 0.72
C GLY A 10 0.61 8.15 -0.27
N PRO A 11 0.56 7.42 -1.41
CA PRO A 11 -0.42 7.64 -2.48
C PRO A 11 -1.87 7.67 -2.01
N LYS A 12 -2.27 6.77 -1.09
CA LYS A 12 -3.64 6.73 -0.54
C LYS A 12 -3.98 7.97 0.28
N GLY A 13 -3.08 8.37 1.20
CA GLY A 13 -3.28 9.56 2.03
C GLY A 13 -3.37 10.84 1.18
N ILE A 14 -2.47 10.98 0.19
CA ILE A 14 -2.46 12.12 -0.72
C ILE A 14 -3.74 12.15 -1.57
N ALA A 15 -4.20 11.00 -2.07
CA ALA A 15 -5.44 10.92 -2.84
C ALA A 15 -6.67 11.36 -2.01
N ILE A 16 -6.73 10.97 -0.72
CA ILE A 16 -7.80 11.38 0.20
C ILE A 16 -7.75 12.89 0.43
N ALA A 17 -6.56 13.46 0.68
CA ALA A 17 -6.39 14.90 0.90
C ALA A 17 -6.75 15.72 -0.35
N ALA A 18 -6.26 15.31 -1.53
CA ALA A 18 -6.56 15.96 -2.81
C ALA A 18 -8.06 15.88 -3.13
N LYS A 19 -8.70 14.74 -2.91
CA LYS A 19 -10.14 14.57 -3.11
C LYS A 19 -10.95 15.45 -2.15
N ALA A 20 -10.57 15.55 -0.88
CA ALA A 20 -11.24 16.44 0.08
C ALA A 20 -11.14 17.92 -0.39
N ARG A 21 -9.99 18.34 -0.92
CA ARG A 21 -9.80 19.66 -1.51
C ARG A 21 -10.70 19.88 -2.74
N ALA A 22 -10.78 18.88 -3.64
CA ALA A 22 -11.63 18.92 -4.81
C ALA A 22 -13.12 19.01 -4.46
N LEU A 23 -13.56 18.26 -3.45
CA LEU A 23 -14.92 18.32 -2.90
C LEU A 23 -15.25 19.71 -2.35
N ALA A 24 -14.36 20.29 -1.57
CA ALA A 24 -14.52 21.65 -1.05
C ALA A 24 -14.58 22.70 -2.17
N ALA A 25 -13.74 22.58 -3.21
CA ALA A 25 -13.77 23.45 -4.38
C ALA A 25 -15.09 23.33 -5.18
N ALA A 26 -15.72 22.15 -5.17
CA ALA A 26 -17.04 21.90 -5.76
C ALA A 26 -18.21 22.29 -4.82
N GLY A 27 -17.96 22.98 -3.70
CA GLY A 27 -18.98 23.45 -2.77
C GLY A 27 -19.54 22.38 -1.82
N LEU A 28 -18.90 21.22 -1.72
CA LEU A 28 -19.31 20.16 -0.79
C LEU A 28 -18.62 20.33 0.58
N PRO A 29 -19.31 20.03 1.70
CA PRO A 29 -18.75 20.17 3.05
C PRO A 29 -17.80 19.03 3.38
N ALA A 30 -16.62 19.03 2.74
CA ALA A 30 -15.58 18.03 2.97
C ALA A 30 -15.02 18.08 4.41
N PRO A 31 -14.50 16.96 4.95
CA PRO A 31 -13.80 16.96 6.22
C PRO A 31 -12.44 17.69 6.11
N ARG A 32 -11.92 18.18 7.24
CA ARG A 32 -10.50 18.48 7.38
C ARG A 32 -9.73 17.17 7.39
N VAL A 33 -8.77 17.00 6.47
CA VAL A 33 -7.91 15.81 6.37
C VAL A 33 -6.54 16.16 6.93
N VAL A 34 -6.08 15.41 7.94
CA VAL A 34 -4.76 15.56 8.54
C VAL A 34 -3.96 14.30 8.28
N LEU A 35 -2.89 14.41 7.48
CA LEU A 35 -1.98 13.32 7.21
C LEU A 35 -0.93 13.23 8.32
N VAL A 36 -0.70 12.03 8.85
CA VAL A 36 0.34 11.75 9.85
C VAL A 36 1.40 10.88 9.20
N ASP A 37 2.65 11.33 9.15
CA ASP A 37 3.75 10.52 8.65
C ASP A 37 5.06 10.86 9.39
N ARG A 38 5.84 9.81 9.72
CA ARG A 38 7.15 9.95 10.35
C ARG A 38 8.22 10.51 9.43
N GLY A 39 8.04 10.34 8.12
CA GLY A 39 8.99 10.70 7.08
C GLY A 39 8.54 11.83 6.18
N GLU A 40 9.12 11.87 5.01
CA GLU A 40 8.73 12.78 3.94
C GLU A 40 7.52 12.23 3.16
N VAL A 41 6.77 13.12 2.52
CA VAL A 41 5.66 12.76 1.62
C VAL A 41 6.15 11.76 0.57
N ALA A 42 5.40 10.67 0.41
CA ALA A 42 5.77 9.56 -0.48
C ALA A 42 7.18 8.99 -0.25
N GLY A 43 7.72 9.09 0.99
CA GLY A 43 9.09 8.74 1.36
C GLY A 43 9.49 7.33 0.95
N ASN A 44 8.58 6.37 1.08
CA ASN A 44 8.83 4.97 0.71
C ASN A 44 9.10 4.74 -0.78
N TRP A 45 8.83 5.72 -1.64
CA TRP A 45 9.01 5.64 -3.09
C TRP A 45 10.29 6.31 -3.60
N THR A 46 10.98 7.07 -2.74
CA THR A 46 12.14 7.89 -3.11
C THR A 46 13.41 7.11 -3.39
N GLY A 47 13.50 5.88 -2.90
CA GLY A 47 14.72 5.07 -2.89
C GLY A 47 15.68 5.40 -1.73
N ARG A 48 15.27 6.24 -0.76
CA ARG A 48 16.10 6.63 0.40
C ARG A 48 15.69 5.95 1.70
N GLN A 49 14.49 5.33 1.76
CA GLN A 49 13.91 4.85 3.02
C GLN A 49 13.46 3.38 2.99
N GLY A 50 14.08 2.53 2.22
CA GLY A 50 13.71 1.14 2.08
C GLY A 50 12.62 0.94 1.01
N TYR A 51 11.84 -0.07 0.98
CA TYR A 51 10.82 -0.52 0.01
C TYR A 51 11.22 -0.56 -1.48
N THR A 52 12.13 0.29 -1.95
CA THR A 52 12.54 0.37 -3.37
C THR A 52 13.84 1.13 -3.54
N SER A 53 14.55 0.85 -4.63
CA SER A 53 15.71 1.66 -5.06
C SER A 53 15.34 3.06 -5.57
N GLY A 54 14.05 3.33 -5.79
CA GLY A 54 13.58 4.52 -6.50
C GLY A 54 13.72 4.46 -8.03
N LEU A 55 14.48 3.51 -8.56
CA LEU A 55 14.77 3.38 -10.00
C LEU A 55 13.89 2.35 -10.71
N LEU A 56 13.21 1.51 -9.96
CA LEU A 56 12.27 0.53 -10.51
C LEU A 56 11.08 1.23 -11.15
N PRO A 57 10.56 0.72 -12.27
CA PRO A 57 9.35 1.25 -12.88
C PRO A 57 8.13 0.97 -11.99
N LEU A 58 7.17 1.89 -12.01
CA LEU A 58 5.90 1.72 -11.30
C LEU A 58 5.16 0.47 -11.82
N GLY A 59 4.71 -0.39 -10.93
CA GLY A 59 3.99 -1.62 -11.28
C GLY A 59 2.59 -1.36 -11.85
N THR A 60 1.96 -0.22 -11.54
CA THR A 60 0.64 0.20 -12.03
C THR A 60 0.82 1.25 -13.15
N PRO A 61 0.02 1.24 -14.24
CA PRO A 61 0.03 2.32 -15.22
C PRO A 61 -0.17 3.68 -14.56
N PRO A 62 0.61 4.73 -14.92
CA PRO A 62 0.54 6.02 -14.25
C PRO A 62 -0.77 6.78 -14.51
N GLU A 63 -1.54 6.40 -15.52
CA GLU A 63 -2.89 6.88 -15.77
C GLU A 63 -3.87 6.45 -14.67
N LYS A 64 -3.55 5.38 -13.92
CA LYS A 64 -4.24 5.03 -12.68
C LYS A 64 -3.68 5.85 -11.51
N ASP A 65 -3.73 7.15 -11.66
CA ASP A 65 -3.25 8.16 -10.72
C ASP A 65 -4.18 8.35 -9.50
N ILE A 66 -3.96 9.40 -8.74
CA ILE A 66 -4.70 9.63 -7.49
C ILE A 66 -6.19 9.92 -7.68
N GLY A 67 -6.63 10.32 -8.88
CA GLY A 67 -8.03 10.59 -9.24
C GLY A 67 -8.75 9.42 -9.90
N TYR A 68 -7.99 8.45 -10.39
CA TYR A 68 -8.54 7.33 -11.15
C TYR A 68 -9.52 6.47 -10.31
N PRO A 69 -10.69 6.08 -10.88
CA PRO A 69 -11.12 6.10 -12.29
C PRO A 69 -11.89 7.38 -12.70
N TYR A 70 -11.88 8.44 -11.95
CA TYR A 70 -12.62 9.70 -12.24
C TYR A 70 -14.14 9.50 -12.38
N ALA A 71 -14.70 8.56 -11.62
CA ALA A 71 -16.11 8.23 -11.69
C ALA A 71 -17.00 9.38 -11.19
N PRO A 72 -18.16 9.64 -11.86
CA PRO A 72 -19.10 10.66 -11.44
C PRO A 72 -19.94 10.19 -10.24
N SER A 73 -19.42 10.29 -9.02
CA SER A 73 -20.00 9.67 -7.82
C SER A 73 -20.63 10.68 -6.82
N TRP A 74 -20.73 11.98 -7.18
CA TRP A 74 -21.14 13.06 -6.27
C TRP A 74 -22.42 13.79 -6.71
N GLY A 75 -23.31 13.13 -7.45
CA GLY A 75 -24.55 13.74 -7.95
C GLY A 75 -24.27 14.96 -8.84
N ASP A 76 -24.98 16.05 -8.63
CA ASP A 76 -24.84 17.30 -9.43
C ASP A 76 -23.43 17.93 -9.32
N ALA A 77 -22.70 17.66 -8.23
CA ALA A 77 -21.33 18.14 -8.05
C ALA A 77 -20.28 17.30 -8.82
N SER A 78 -20.66 16.17 -9.41
CA SER A 78 -19.72 15.22 -10.03
C SER A 78 -18.81 15.85 -11.05
N ALA A 79 -19.35 16.67 -11.97
CA ALA A 79 -18.55 17.33 -13.02
C ALA A 79 -17.48 18.23 -12.41
N GLY A 80 -17.83 19.04 -11.39
CA GLY A 80 -16.91 19.93 -10.70
C GLY A 80 -15.82 19.15 -9.94
N VAL A 81 -16.19 18.06 -9.27
CA VAL A 81 -15.23 17.21 -8.55
C VAL A 81 -14.26 16.52 -9.50
N VAL A 82 -14.76 15.97 -10.63
CA VAL A 82 -13.92 15.33 -11.65
C VAL A 82 -12.95 16.34 -12.27
N ALA A 83 -13.44 17.53 -12.63
CA ALA A 83 -12.60 18.60 -13.17
C ALA A 83 -11.50 19.04 -12.18
N ALA A 84 -11.84 19.23 -10.90
CA ALA A 84 -10.88 19.59 -9.87
C ALA A 84 -9.85 18.48 -9.63
N MET A 85 -10.25 17.19 -9.68
CA MET A 85 -9.32 16.07 -9.56
C MET A 85 -8.40 15.93 -10.77
N ALA A 86 -8.86 16.30 -11.99
CA ALA A 86 -8.03 16.25 -13.19
C ALA A 86 -6.81 17.19 -13.11
N GLU A 87 -6.91 18.28 -12.32
CA GLU A 87 -5.76 19.17 -12.05
C GLU A 87 -4.64 18.49 -11.26
N TYR A 88 -4.91 17.38 -10.60
CA TYR A 88 -3.94 16.56 -9.87
C TYR A 88 -3.53 15.29 -10.65
N SER A 89 -3.94 15.14 -11.93
CA SER A 89 -3.65 13.95 -12.71
C SER A 89 -2.17 13.85 -13.11
N TRP A 90 -1.72 12.60 -13.37
CA TRP A 90 -0.40 12.34 -13.96
C TRP A 90 -0.23 13.09 -15.30
N GLN A 91 -1.27 13.11 -16.12
CA GLN A 91 -1.26 13.84 -17.38
C GLN A 91 -1.00 15.34 -17.16
N ARG A 92 -1.70 15.95 -16.21
CA ARG A 92 -1.51 17.36 -15.85
C ARG A 92 -0.09 17.64 -15.39
N HIS A 93 0.47 16.78 -14.52
CA HIS A 93 1.85 16.85 -14.08
C HIS A 93 2.82 16.90 -15.27
N LEU A 94 2.69 15.97 -16.23
CA LEU A 94 3.54 15.94 -17.41
C LEU A 94 3.40 17.19 -18.30
N ILE A 95 2.19 17.71 -18.49
CA ILE A 95 1.93 18.94 -19.24
C ILE A 95 2.64 20.13 -18.59
N MET A 96 2.52 20.27 -17.27
CA MET A 96 3.15 21.37 -16.52
C MET A 96 4.68 21.34 -16.58
N HIS A 97 5.28 20.17 -16.75
CA HIS A 97 6.72 19.98 -16.92
C HIS A 97 7.20 19.94 -18.38
N GLY A 98 6.29 20.16 -19.35
CA GLY A 98 6.62 20.10 -20.77
C GLY A 98 7.04 18.71 -21.28
N ALA A 99 6.72 17.65 -20.50
CA ALA A 99 7.16 16.27 -20.76
C ALA A 99 6.09 15.40 -21.42
N TYR A 100 4.90 15.93 -21.65
CA TYR A 100 3.75 15.11 -22.07
C TYR A 100 3.93 14.52 -23.48
N SER A 101 4.36 15.33 -24.48
CA SER A 101 4.59 14.83 -25.85
C SER A 101 5.67 13.76 -25.91
N ASP A 102 6.83 14.02 -25.27
CA ASP A 102 7.92 13.05 -25.20
C ASP A 102 7.48 11.73 -24.55
N TRP A 103 6.68 11.79 -23.48
CA TRP A 103 6.13 10.61 -22.83
C TRP A 103 5.19 9.80 -23.75
N VAL A 104 4.34 10.49 -24.52
CA VAL A 104 3.44 9.84 -25.50
C VAL A 104 4.27 9.19 -26.62
N ASP A 105 5.24 9.93 -27.17
CA ASP A 105 6.06 9.48 -28.31
C ASP A 105 6.96 8.27 -27.93
N ARG A 106 7.38 8.18 -26.66
CA ARG A 106 8.10 7.02 -26.11
C ARG A 106 7.20 5.83 -25.75
N GLY A 107 5.91 5.85 -26.10
CA GLY A 107 4.97 4.76 -25.84
C GLY A 107 4.43 4.73 -24.42
N ARG A 108 4.32 5.87 -23.74
CA ARG A 108 3.73 6.03 -22.40
C ARG A 108 4.42 5.17 -21.33
N MET A 109 5.74 5.29 -21.28
CA MET A 109 6.56 4.54 -20.34
C MET A 109 6.12 4.78 -18.89
N ARG A 110 6.17 3.72 -18.08
CA ARG A 110 5.92 3.84 -16.65
C ARG A 110 7.02 4.66 -15.98
N PRO A 111 6.67 5.62 -15.12
CA PRO A 111 7.68 6.38 -14.37
C PRO A 111 8.42 5.48 -13.41
N THR A 112 9.62 5.87 -13.05
CA THR A 112 10.32 5.27 -11.92
C THR A 112 9.60 5.62 -10.61
N HIS A 113 9.81 4.82 -9.56
CA HIS A 113 9.26 5.11 -8.24
C HIS A 113 9.64 6.51 -7.73
N ARG A 114 10.86 6.98 -8.03
CA ARG A 114 11.31 8.34 -7.69
C ARG A 114 10.52 9.42 -8.44
N GLN A 115 10.30 9.26 -9.74
CA GLN A 115 9.46 10.19 -10.51
C GLN A 115 8.02 10.21 -9.98
N TRP A 116 7.47 9.03 -9.65
CA TRP A 116 6.17 8.93 -9.02
C TRP A 116 6.12 9.64 -7.67
N SER A 117 7.17 9.53 -6.84
CA SER A 117 7.23 10.25 -5.57
C SER A 117 7.28 11.77 -5.73
N LEU A 118 7.93 12.29 -6.78
CA LEU A 118 7.93 13.71 -7.09
C LEU A 118 6.53 14.20 -7.47
N TYR A 119 5.85 13.49 -8.37
CA TYR A 119 4.46 13.77 -8.69
C TYR A 119 3.57 13.82 -7.44
N LEU A 120 3.66 12.83 -6.56
CA LEU A 120 2.86 12.81 -5.33
C LEU A 120 3.14 13.99 -4.40
N ARG A 121 4.39 14.44 -4.30
CA ARG A 121 4.75 15.63 -3.53
C ARG A 121 4.17 16.91 -4.10
N GLU A 122 4.20 17.06 -5.41
CA GLU A 122 3.58 18.21 -6.10
C GLU A 122 2.08 18.24 -5.88
N VAL A 123 1.43 17.06 -5.97
CA VAL A 123 0.00 16.96 -5.66
C VAL A 123 -0.29 17.34 -4.21
N ALA A 124 0.49 16.84 -3.25
CA ALA A 124 0.30 17.18 -1.84
C ALA A 124 0.43 18.68 -1.59
N ALA A 125 1.40 19.33 -2.24
CA ALA A 125 1.61 20.77 -2.15
C ALA A 125 0.45 21.55 -2.82
N ALA A 126 0.04 21.18 -4.04
CA ALA A 126 -1.04 21.81 -4.77
C ALA A 126 -2.41 21.66 -4.09
N ALA A 127 -2.66 20.52 -3.45
CA ALA A 127 -3.86 20.29 -2.65
C ALA A 127 -3.83 21.02 -1.30
N GLY A 128 -2.70 21.61 -0.90
CA GLY A 128 -2.52 22.19 0.43
C GLY A 128 -2.70 21.17 1.55
N ALA A 129 -2.17 19.95 1.35
CA ALA A 129 -2.34 18.85 2.31
C ALA A 129 -1.73 19.22 3.67
N GLU A 130 -2.54 19.11 4.73
CA GLU A 130 -2.07 19.29 6.10
C GLU A 130 -1.32 18.03 6.54
N ILE A 131 -0.03 18.19 6.86
CA ILE A 131 0.83 17.08 7.22
C ILE A 131 1.46 17.34 8.59
N VAL A 132 1.21 16.44 9.53
CA VAL A 132 1.83 16.43 10.86
C VAL A 132 2.92 15.37 10.86
N ARG A 133 4.16 15.79 11.14
CA ARG A 133 5.30 14.87 11.24
C ARG A 133 5.32 14.16 12.58
N GLY A 134 5.45 12.86 12.54
CA GLY A 134 5.57 11.99 13.69
C GLY A 134 5.00 10.61 13.40
N ALA A 135 5.49 9.60 14.12
CA ALA A 135 4.86 8.30 14.12
C ALA A 135 3.65 8.29 15.06
N ALA A 136 2.54 7.70 14.63
CA ALA A 136 1.45 7.40 15.55
C ALA A 136 1.91 6.31 16.55
N THR A 137 1.78 6.58 17.82
CA THR A 137 2.16 5.68 18.92
C THR A 137 0.96 5.10 19.66
N SER A 138 -0.21 5.75 19.58
CA SER A 138 -1.46 5.23 20.12
C SER A 138 -2.66 5.76 19.33
N LEU A 139 -3.66 4.92 19.22
CA LEU A 139 -4.97 5.18 18.62
C LEU A 139 -6.03 4.79 19.65
N ASP A 140 -6.62 5.75 20.34
CA ASP A 140 -7.67 5.45 21.33
C ASP A 140 -8.93 6.28 21.09
N ILE A 141 -10.02 5.92 21.76
CA ILE A 141 -11.28 6.65 21.73
C ILE A 141 -11.46 7.32 23.09
N GLY A 142 -11.35 8.66 23.07
CA GLY A 142 -11.51 9.46 24.28
C GLY A 142 -12.96 9.55 24.77
N ASP A 143 -13.16 10.17 25.93
CA ASP A 143 -14.47 10.34 26.58
C ASP A 143 -15.50 11.07 25.71
N GLY A 144 -15.04 11.93 24.80
CA GLY A 144 -15.89 12.59 23.81
C GLY A 144 -16.34 11.72 22.64
N GLY A 145 -16.03 10.42 22.62
CA GLY A 145 -16.40 9.48 21.58
C GLY A 145 -15.69 9.72 20.24
N ARG A 146 -14.55 10.42 20.26
CA ARG A 146 -13.72 10.71 19.09
C ARG A 146 -12.38 10.00 19.21
N TRP A 147 -11.73 9.75 18.08
CA TRP A 147 -10.36 9.25 18.06
C TRP A 147 -9.37 10.27 18.63
N GLU A 148 -8.47 9.79 19.47
CA GLU A 148 -7.26 10.46 19.93
C GLU A 148 -6.05 9.74 19.32
N VAL A 149 -5.43 10.37 18.34
CA VAL A 149 -4.22 9.87 17.69
C VAL A 149 -3.03 10.54 18.33
N ARG A 150 -2.26 9.81 19.14
CA ARG A 150 -1.04 10.31 19.81
C ARG A 150 0.18 10.05 18.97
N LEU A 151 1.08 11.01 18.90
CA LEU A 151 2.31 10.95 18.12
C LEU A 151 3.53 10.82 19.06
N GLU A 152 4.62 10.29 18.51
CA GLU A 152 5.92 10.21 19.21
C GLU A 152 6.46 11.58 19.65
N THR A 153 6.05 12.66 18.99
CA THR A 153 6.39 14.04 19.32
C THR A 153 5.69 14.55 20.58
N GLY A 154 4.70 13.82 21.11
CA GLY A 154 3.82 14.24 22.18
C GLY A 154 2.54 14.94 21.71
N ASP A 155 2.43 15.25 20.42
CA ASP A 155 1.22 15.85 19.85
C ASP A 155 0.06 14.85 19.84
N MET A 156 -1.17 15.41 19.89
CA MET A 156 -2.41 14.63 19.80
C MET A 156 -3.35 15.24 18.77
N ILE A 157 -3.89 14.40 17.90
CA ILE A 157 -4.90 14.76 16.91
C ILE A 157 -6.23 14.15 17.33
N VAL A 158 -7.25 14.98 17.52
CA VAL A 158 -8.62 14.54 17.81
C VAL A 158 -9.39 14.47 16.49
N ALA A 159 -9.93 13.30 16.14
CA ALA A 159 -10.54 13.03 14.84
C ALA A 159 -11.89 12.32 14.95
N ASP A 160 -12.77 12.55 13.97
CA ASP A 160 -14.07 11.87 13.84
C ASP A 160 -13.90 10.50 13.13
N GLY A 161 -12.72 10.21 12.58
CA GLY A 161 -12.35 8.92 12.00
C GLY A 161 -10.86 8.82 11.75
N VAL A 162 -10.39 7.59 11.60
CA VAL A 162 -8.98 7.27 11.32
C VAL A 162 -8.88 6.39 10.07
N VAL A 163 -7.87 6.65 9.24
CA VAL A 163 -7.51 5.82 8.09
C VAL A 163 -6.10 5.28 8.26
N ILE A 164 -5.91 3.98 8.16
CA ILE A 164 -4.58 3.33 8.10
C ILE A 164 -4.27 3.01 6.65
N THR A 165 -3.33 3.73 6.03
CA THR A 165 -3.07 3.63 4.58
C THR A 165 -1.94 2.71 4.19
N GLY A 166 -0.97 2.50 5.08
CA GLY A 166 0.28 1.79 4.80
C GLY A 166 0.27 0.34 5.20
N ALA A 167 1.14 -0.41 4.56
CA ALA A 167 1.60 -1.69 5.06
C ALA A 167 2.45 -1.46 6.33
N GLY A 168 2.40 -2.40 7.25
CA GLY A 168 3.20 -2.40 8.46
C GLY A 168 4.66 -2.81 8.25
N PRO A 169 5.32 -3.32 9.29
CA PRO A 169 6.64 -3.91 9.19
C PRO A 169 6.64 -5.15 8.28
N SER A 170 7.81 -5.54 7.80
CA SER A 170 7.98 -6.79 7.06
C SER A 170 7.60 -7.98 7.94
N VAL A 171 6.92 -8.97 7.36
CA VAL A 171 6.71 -10.27 8.01
C VAL A 171 8.06 -10.99 8.08
N THR A 172 8.35 -11.59 9.22
CA THR A 172 9.62 -12.28 9.48
C THR A 172 9.47 -13.80 9.49
N VAL A 173 10.57 -14.48 9.25
CA VAL A 173 10.72 -15.92 9.43
C VAL A 173 11.25 -16.19 10.84
N PRO A 174 10.86 -17.27 11.54
CA PRO A 174 11.45 -17.66 12.82
C PRO A 174 12.99 -17.65 12.78
N GLY A 175 13.62 -17.12 13.83
CA GLY A 175 15.08 -17.00 13.91
C GLY A 175 15.72 -15.87 13.10
N GLN A 176 14.93 -15.14 12.29
CA GLN A 176 15.45 -14.02 11.50
C GLN A 176 15.99 -12.90 12.41
N PRO A 177 17.26 -12.53 12.31
CA PRO A 177 17.81 -11.42 13.07
C PRO A 177 17.28 -10.08 12.53
N ARG A 178 17.19 -9.08 13.41
CA ARG A 178 16.72 -7.72 13.03
C ARG A 178 17.77 -6.94 12.26
N ASP A 179 19.02 -7.04 12.69
CA ASP A 179 20.16 -6.29 12.15
C ASP A 179 21.29 -7.28 11.82
N HIS A 180 21.31 -7.76 10.59
CA HIS A 180 22.35 -8.63 10.11
C HIS A 180 22.67 -8.34 8.65
N PRO A 181 23.93 -8.13 8.25
CA PRO A 181 24.28 -7.70 6.90
C PRO A 181 23.88 -8.72 5.81
N MET A 182 23.87 -10.01 6.14
CA MET A 182 23.53 -11.10 5.21
C MET A 182 22.06 -11.56 5.29
N VAL A 183 21.25 -11.02 6.22
CA VAL A 183 19.82 -11.32 6.33
C VAL A 183 19.04 -10.01 6.20
N GLN A 184 18.41 -9.83 5.06
CA GLN A 184 17.66 -8.61 4.74
C GLN A 184 16.18 -8.92 4.57
N ASP A 185 15.35 -7.90 4.69
CA ASP A 185 13.94 -7.96 4.31
C ASP A 185 13.64 -7.01 3.12
N GLY A 186 12.39 -6.94 2.70
CA GLY A 186 11.96 -6.09 1.58
C GLY A 186 12.20 -4.59 1.79
N ARG A 187 12.56 -4.14 2.99
CA ARG A 187 12.89 -2.75 3.33
C ARG A 187 14.39 -2.54 3.46
N THR A 188 15.05 -3.41 4.23
CA THR A 188 16.47 -3.25 4.54
C THR A 188 17.36 -3.60 3.36
N TYR A 189 16.89 -4.45 2.45
CA TYR A 189 17.61 -4.83 1.24
C TYR A 189 18.15 -3.62 0.45
N TRP A 190 17.31 -2.60 0.21
CA TRP A 190 17.70 -1.46 -0.62
C TRP A 190 18.74 -0.56 0.03
N LEU A 191 18.85 -0.60 1.34
CA LEU A 191 19.86 0.12 2.11
C LEU A 191 21.21 -0.61 2.08
N ALA A 192 21.19 -1.95 2.06
CA ALA A 192 22.35 -2.82 2.10
C ALA A 192 22.70 -3.49 0.75
N ALA A 193 21.93 -3.25 -0.31
CA ALA A 193 22.10 -3.93 -1.61
C ALA A 193 23.50 -3.79 -2.20
N HIS A 194 24.21 -2.69 -1.92
CA HIS A 194 25.59 -2.48 -2.35
C HIS A 194 26.56 -3.52 -1.76
N GLU A 195 26.27 -4.08 -0.60
CA GLU A 195 27.10 -5.12 0.03
C GLU A 195 26.97 -6.47 -0.67
N LEU A 196 25.78 -6.74 -1.25
CA LEU A 196 25.50 -7.95 -2.03
C LEU A 196 26.00 -7.85 -3.49
N ARG A 197 26.40 -6.65 -3.95
CA ARG A 197 26.97 -6.39 -5.28
C ARG A 197 28.50 -6.52 -5.26
N ARG A 198 29.02 -7.53 -4.56
CA ARG A 198 30.46 -7.73 -4.40
C ARG A 198 31.11 -8.29 -5.68
N ASP A 199 32.43 -8.08 -5.80
CA ASP A 199 33.24 -8.61 -6.93
C ASP A 199 33.43 -10.14 -6.85
N ARG A 200 32.70 -10.84 -6.00
CA ARG A 200 32.74 -12.29 -5.85
C ARG A 200 31.37 -12.93 -6.12
N ALA A 201 31.40 -14.17 -6.58
CA ALA A 201 30.19 -14.97 -6.71
C ALA A 201 29.55 -15.24 -5.33
N LEU A 202 28.23 -15.10 -5.25
CA LEU A 202 27.42 -15.33 -4.07
C LEU A 202 26.31 -16.33 -4.36
N THR A 203 25.92 -17.09 -3.35
CA THR A 203 24.66 -17.83 -3.30
C THR A 203 23.66 -17.05 -2.47
N VAL A 204 22.59 -16.56 -3.08
CA VAL A 204 21.57 -15.72 -2.42
C VAL A 204 20.21 -16.40 -2.52
N CYS A 205 19.48 -16.48 -1.40
CA CYS A 205 18.09 -16.91 -1.41
C CYS A 205 17.14 -15.72 -1.22
N VAL A 206 16.20 -15.56 -2.16
CA VAL A 206 15.06 -14.64 -2.01
C VAL A 206 13.83 -15.45 -1.64
N VAL A 207 13.31 -15.21 -0.44
CA VAL A 207 12.12 -15.90 0.08
C VAL A 207 10.89 -15.10 -0.25
N GLY A 208 10.03 -15.61 -1.15
CA GLY A 208 8.79 -14.97 -1.57
C GLY A 208 8.58 -15.00 -3.07
N SER A 209 7.33 -14.74 -3.48
CA SER A 209 6.91 -14.77 -4.88
C SER A 209 6.00 -13.58 -5.27
N GLY A 210 6.01 -12.51 -4.47
CA GLY A 210 5.29 -11.28 -4.76
C GLY A 210 6.16 -10.22 -5.42
N GLU A 211 5.60 -9.05 -5.71
CA GLU A 211 6.27 -7.94 -6.41
C GLU A 211 7.54 -7.43 -5.70
N THR A 212 7.57 -7.49 -4.36
CA THR A 212 8.78 -7.15 -3.59
C THR A 212 9.91 -8.14 -3.89
N ALA A 213 9.61 -9.45 -3.91
CA ALA A 213 10.58 -10.48 -4.29
C ALA A 213 11.03 -10.31 -5.73
N ALA A 214 10.11 -10.04 -6.67
CA ALA A 214 10.42 -9.75 -8.07
C ALA A 214 11.42 -8.60 -8.21
N SER A 215 11.18 -7.51 -7.50
CA SER A 215 12.04 -6.33 -7.49
C SER A 215 13.46 -6.65 -7.02
N VAL A 216 13.58 -7.41 -5.93
CA VAL A 216 14.86 -7.86 -5.38
C VAL A 216 15.60 -8.79 -6.37
N VAL A 217 14.90 -9.78 -6.94
CA VAL A 217 15.51 -10.72 -7.91
C VAL A 217 16.01 -9.98 -9.15
N ILE A 218 15.23 -9.02 -9.68
CA ILE A 218 15.64 -8.19 -10.81
C ILE A 218 16.93 -7.42 -10.50
N ASP A 219 17.00 -6.82 -9.30
CA ASP A 219 18.19 -6.07 -8.88
C ASP A 219 19.41 -6.99 -8.75
N LEU A 220 19.26 -8.14 -8.10
CA LEU A 220 20.33 -9.13 -7.94
C LEU A 220 20.82 -9.64 -9.29
N VAL A 221 19.91 -10.05 -10.19
CA VAL A 221 20.26 -10.53 -11.54
C VAL A 221 21.05 -9.48 -12.34
N LYS A 222 20.71 -8.21 -12.20
CA LYS A 222 21.37 -7.10 -12.93
C LYS A 222 22.73 -6.69 -12.35
N HIS A 223 22.91 -6.84 -11.04
CA HIS A 223 24.02 -6.20 -10.35
C HIS A 223 24.93 -7.14 -9.58
N CYS A 224 24.56 -8.39 -9.32
CA CYS A 224 25.45 -9.39 -8.73
C CYS A 224 26.51 -9.86 -9.72
N HIS A 225 27.57 -10.46 -9.17
CA HIS A 225 28.60 -11.10 -9.98
C HIS A 225 27.98 -12.18 -10.89
N LYS A 226 28.43 -12.27 -12.15
CA LYS A 226 27.87 -13.16 -13.20
C LYS A 226 27.81 -14.65 -12.85
N HIS A 227 28.61 -15.10 -11.88
CA HIS A 227 28.61 -16.47 -11.38
C HIS A 227 27.84 -16.64 -10.07
N SER A 228 27.13 -15.61 -9.61
CA SER A 228 26.26 -15.75 -8.45
C SER A 228 25.06 -16.64 -8.78
N THR A 229 24.60 -17.38 -7.79
CA THR A 229 23.37 -18.18 -7.86
C THR A 229 22.28 -17.49 -7.04
N ILE A 230 21.11 -17.28 -7.63
CA ILE A 230 19.96 -16.66 -6.99
C ILE A 230 18.86 -17.70 -6.93
N ASP A 231 18.55 -18.15 -5.72
CA ASP A 231 17.43 -19.05 -5.46
C ASP A 231 16.20 -18.23 -5.06
N VAL A 232 15.06 -18.51 -5.69
CA VAL A 232 13.77 -17.89 -5.35
C VAL A 232 12.90 -18.95 -4.68
N LEU A 233 12.78 -18.88 -3.36
CA LEU A 233 12.01 -19.84 -2.59
C LEU A 233 10.53 -19.41 -2.55
N THR A 234 9.65 -20.26 -3.09
CA THR A 234 8.21 -20.04 -3.11
C THR A 234 7.44 -21.25 -2.59
N ALA A 235 6.44 -21.00 -1.76
CA ALA A 235 5.57 -22.06 -1.24
C ALA A 235 4.76 -22.80 -2.33
N ARG A 236 4.62 -22.20 -3.51
CA ARG A 236 3.89 -22.78 -4.66
C ARG A 236 4.77 -23.57 -5.63
N GLY A 237 6.09 -23.53 -5.46
CA GLY A 237 7.05 -24.24 -6.31
C GLY A 237 7.28 -23.63 -7.70
N VAL A 238 6.46 -22.65 -8.10
CA VAL A 238 6.56 -21.92 -9.36
C VAL A 238 6.31 -20.43 -9.12
N LEU A 239 6.84 -19.59 -9.99
CA LEU A 239 6.51 -18.16 -10.02
C LEU A 239 5.32 -17.99 -10.99
N TYR A 240 4.25 -17.42 -10.49
CA TYR A 240 3.06 -17.14 -11.28
C TYR A 240 3.10 -15.71 -11.82
N SER A 241 2.67 -15.55 -13.08
CA SER A 241 2.40 -14.24 -13.67
C SER A 241 1.13 -13.64 -13.09
N ARG A 242 1.15 -12.32 -12.92
CA ARG A 242 -0.05 -11.56 -12.62
C ARG A 242 -1.03 -11.65 -13.78
N GLY A 243 -2.29 -12.02 -13.50
CA GLY A 243 -3.38 -11.86 -14.44
C GLY A 243 -3.63 -10.38 -14.71
N GLU A 244 -3.49 -9.95 -15.96
CA GLU A 244 -3.65 -8.55 -16.40
C GLU A 244 -4.52 -8.45 -17.67
N SER A 245 -5.47 -9.37 -17.87
CA SER A 245 -6.48 -9.25 -18.93
C SER A 245 -7.37 -8.04 -18.70
N TYR A 246 -8.12 -7.61 -19.73
CA TYR A 246 -9.06 -6.51 -19.61
C TYR A 246 -10.08 -6.74 -18.47
N GLU A 247 -10.67 -7.94 -18.39
CA GLU A 247 -11.67 -8.28 -17.37
C GLU A 247 -11.05 -8.31 -15.96
N GLU A 248 -9.84 -8.83 -15.81
CA GLU A 248 -9.11 -8.81 -14.55
C GLU A 248 -8.79 -7.36 -14.11
N ASN A 249 -8.28 -6.54 -15.03
CA ASN A 249 -7.98 -5.13 -14.76
C ASN A 249 -9.22 -4.29 -14.43
N ARG A 250 -10.37 -4.60 -15.05
CA ARG A 250 -11.64 -3.91 -14.82
C ARG A 250 -12.09 -4.03 -13.37
N LEU A 251 -12.00 -5.21 -12.76
CA LEU A 251 -12.38 -5.43 -11.36
C LEU A 251 -11.57 -4.59 -10.36
N TYR A 252 -10.36 -4.19 -10.73
CA TYR A 252 -9.57 -3.26 -9.94
C TYR A 252 -10.07 -1.81 -9.99
N SER A 253 -10.71 -1.42 -11.07
CA SER A 253 -11.17 -0.05 -11.32
C SER A 253 -12.64 0.13 -11.04
N ASP A 254 -13.43 -0.90 -11.29
CA ASP A 254 -14.88 -0.96 -11.12
C ASP A 254 -15.28 -2.25 -10.41
N PRO A 255 -15.23 -2.28 -9.07
CA PRO A 255 -15.57 -3.47 -8.29
C PRO A 255 -17.09 -3.64 -8.05
N GLY A 256 -17.96 -3.06 -8.89
CA GLY A 256 -19.42 -3.12 -8.71
C GLY A 256 -19.97 -4.55 -8.65
N GLU A 257 -19.41 -5.46 -9.44
CA GLU A 257 -19.79 -6.87 -9.48
C GLU A 257 -19.09 -7.73 -8.40
N TRP A 258 -18.06 -7.18 -7.73
CA TRP A 258 -17.27 -7.93 -6.75
C TRP A 258 -18.08 -8.59 -5.63
N PRO A 259 -19.09 -7.93 -5.00
CA PRO A 259 -19.90 -8.52 -3.95
C PRO A 259 -20.77 -9.71 -4.43
N ARG A 260 -21.03 -9.81 -5.74
CA ARG A 260 -21.83 -10.91 -6.33
C ARG A 260 -21.02 -12.18 -6.53
N LEU A 261 -19.69 -12.08 -6.55
CA LEU A 261 -18.83 -13.26 -6.67
C LEU A 261 -18.82 -14.04 -5.36
N ALA A 262 -18.83 -15.38 -5.46
CA ALA A 262 -18.60 -16.24 -4.31
C ALA A 262 -17.25 -15.93 -3.66
N GLU A 263 -17.13 -16.08 -2.35
CA GLU A 263 -15.89 -15.77 -1.63
C GLU A 263 -14.70 -16.60 -2.14
N SER A 264 -14.92 -17.88 -2.49
CA SER A 264 -13.89 -18.73 -3.08
C SER A 264 -13.32 -18.14 -4.36
N HIS A 265 -14.17 -17.63 -5.26
CA HIS A 265 -13.74 -16.99 -6.50
C HIS A 265 -13.03 -15.66 -6.25
N ARG A 266 -13.47 -14.90 -5.25
CA ARG A 266 -12.76 -13.67 -4.84
C ARG A 266 -11.35 -13.96 -4.31
N ARG A 267 -11.19 -15.01 -3.51
CA ARG A 267 -9.89 -15.47 -3.01
C ARG A 267 -8.98 -15.95 -4.14
N GLU A 268 -9.49 -16.80 -5.02
CA GLU A 268 -8.77 -17.27 -6.21
C GLU A 268 -8.32 -16.10 -7.10
N PHE A 269 -9.20 -15.14 -7.34
CA PHE A 269 -8.87 -13.94 -8.10
C PHE A 269 -7.71 -13.14 -7.46
N LEU A 270 -7.78 -12.90 -6.14
CA LEU A 270 -6.71 -12.19 -5.42
C LEU A 270 -5.38 -12.94 -5.46
N GLU A 271 -5.40 -14.26 -5.35
CA GLU A 271 -4.21 -15.10 -5.45
C GLU A 271 -3.59 -15.08 -6.84
N ARG A 272 -4.42 -14.96 -7.88
CA ARG A 272 -3.99 -14.92 -9.28
C ARG A 272 -3.47 -13.55 -9.72
N THR A 273 -3.96 -12.46 -9.13
CA THR A 273 -3.75 -11.12 -9.66
C THR A 273 -3.01 -10.16 -8.72
N ASP A 274 -2.95 -10.48 -7.41
CA ASP A 274 -2.40 -9.56 -6.39
C ASP A 274 -1.40 -10.25 -5.44
N ARG A 275 -1.67 -11.47 -5.01
CA ARG A 275 -0.94 -12.14 -3.93
C ARG A 275 0.04 -13.19 -4.44
N GLY A 276 1.34 -12.95 -4.24
CA GLY A 276 2.38 -13.92 -4.58
C GLY A 276 2.53 -14.16 -6.08
N VAL A 277 2.40 -13.12 -6.89
CA VAL A 277 2.57 -13.13 -8.35
C VAL A 277 3.56 -12.04 -8.77
N PHE A 278 4.26 -12.27 -9.86
CA PHE A 278 5.16 -11.31 -10.48
C PHE A 278 4.39 -10.52 -11.55
N SER A 279 4.64 -9.22 -11.66
CA SER A 279 4.11 -8.44 -12.78
C SER A 279 4.68 -8.92 -14.11
N LEU A 280 3.92 -8.74 -15.20
CA LEU A 280 4.39 -9.08 -16.56
C LEU A 280 5.69 -8.35 -16.91
N GLN A 281 5.91 -7.15 -16.35
CA GLN A 281 7.19 -6.44 -16.54
C GLN A 281 8.34 -7.12 -15.82
N ALA A 282 8.13 -7.62 -14.61
CA ALA A 282 9.14 -8.37 -13.88
C ALA A 282 9.50 -9.63 -14.65
N GLU A 283 8.51 -10.37 -15.14
CA GLU A 283 8.73 -11.56 -15.95
C GLU A 283 9.49 -11.27 -17.24
N ALA A 284 9.14 -10.22 -17.98
CA ALA A 284 9.84 -9.85 -19.20
C ALA A 284 11.34 -9.63 -18.97
N VAL A 285 11.73 -9.11 -17.81
CA VAL A 285 13.15 -8.98 -17.41
C VAL A 285 13.73 -10.34 -17.05
N LEU A 286 13.03 -11.15 -16.26
CA LEU A 286 13.54 -12.42 -15.74
C LEU A 286 13.63 -13.49 -16.84
N ASN A 287 12.74 -13.49 -17.84
CA ASN A 287 12.79 -14.40 -18.97
C ASN A 287 14.07 -14.25 -19.83
N GLN A 288 14.72 -13.09 -19.75
CA GLN A 288 16.02 -12.84 -20.41
C GLN A 288 17.21 -13.08 -19.48
N ALA A 289 16.95 -13.29 -18.19
CA ALA A 289 17.98 -13.43 -17.19
C ALA A 289 18.50 -14.88 -17.11
N ARG A 290 19.76 -15.01 -16.72
CA ARG A 290 20.38 -16.29 -16.39
C ARG A 290 20.87 -16.23 -14.93
N GLY A 291 21.03 -17.40 -14.31
CA GLY A 291 21.64 -17.48 -12.97
C GLY A 291 20.63 -17.40 -11.81
N PHE A 292 19.31 -17.47 -12.06
CA PHE A 292 18.33 -17.71 -11.01
C PHE A 292 17.57 -19.02 -11.22
N ARG A 293 17.09 -19.62 -10.16
CA ARG A 293 16.26 -20.83 -10.16
C ARG A 293 15.16 -20.72 -9.09
N THR A 294 14.03 -21.33 -9.35
CA THR A 294 12.91 -21.40 -8.41
C THR A 294 13.00 -22.67 -7.57
N LEU A 295 12.82 -22.54 -6.27
CA LEU A 295 12.75 -23.64 -5.32
C LEU A 295 11.34 -23.71 -4.73
N ALA A 296 10.79 -24.92 -4.64
CA ALA A 296 9.56 -25.17 -3.89
C ALA A 296 9.87 -25.24 -2.39
N GLY A 297 8.94 -24.77 -1.54
CA GLY A 297 9.03 -24.90 -0.10
C GLY A 297 8.73 -23.61 0.64
N ARG A 298 8.71 -23.72 1.98
CA ARG A 298 8.50 -22.58 2.90
C ARG A 298 9.74 -22.40 3.76
N ALA A 299 10.16 -21.15 3.94
CA ALA A 299 11.18 -20.82 4.92
C ALA A 299 10.61 -21.09 6.34
N ALA A 300 11.18 -22.04 7.04
CA ALA A 300 10.76 -22.46 8.37
C ALA A 300 11.57 -21.76 9.47
N GLU A 301 12.88 -21.57 9.24
CA GLU A 301 13.78 -20.97 10.21
C GLU A 301 15.00 -20.38 9.51
N ILE A 302 15.54 -19.29 10.06
CA ILE A 302 16.80 -18.67 9.65
C ILE A 302 17.77 -18.68 10.83
N GLU A 303 18.97 -19.23 10.62
CA GLU A 303 20.09 -19.20 11.55
C GLU A 303 21.23 -18.40 10.87
N ALA A 304 21.42 -17.16 11.33
CA ALA A 304 22.55 -16.34 10.85
C ALA A 304 23.83 -16.72 11.60
N ARG A 305 24.91 -16.92 10.86
CA ARG A 305 26.25 -17.25 11.37
C ARG A 305 27.26 -16.19 10.96
N GLU A 306 28.46 -16.29 11.44
CA GLU A 306 29.53 -15.33 11.14
C GLU A 306 29.83 -15.18 9.64
N HIS A 307 29.75 -16.28 8.88
CA HIS A 307 30.16 -16.31 7.47
C HIS A 307 29.07 -16.77 6.50
N ASP A 308 27.97 -17.34 6.96
CA ASP A 308 26.86 -17.85 6.17
C ASP A 308 25.52 -17.72 6.90
N VAL A 309 24.46 -17.97 6.17
CA VAL A 309 23.08 -18.02 6.67
C VAL A 309 22.52 -19.40 6.37
N ILE A 310 22.11 -20.13 7.40
CA ILE A 310 21.41 -21.40 7.22
C ILE A 310 19.92 -21.13 7.14
N LEU A 311 19.32 -21.45 6.01
CA LEU A 311 17.89 -21.44 5.80
C LEU A 311 17.34 -22.87 5.93
N THR A 312 16.42 -23.08 6.86
CA THR A 312 15.64 -24.32 6.96
C THR A 312 14.42 -24.18 6.07
N ILE A 313 14.35 -25.04 5.04
CA ILE A 313 13.25 -25.08 4.08
C ILE A 313 12.36 -26.28 4.40
N ALA A 314 11.05 -26.03 4.55
CA ALA A 314 10.05 -27.07 4.76
C ALA A 314 9.34 -27.45 3.45
N TYR A 315 9.25 -28.75 3.19
CA TYR A 315 8.54 -29.38 2.07
C TYR A 315 7.52 -30.38 2.67
N GLY A 316 6.33 -29.92 2.99
CA GLY A 316 5.40 -30.71 3.78
C GLY A 316 6.01 -31.02 5.17
N ASP A 317 6.19 -32.31 5.47
CA ASP A 317 6.79 -32.77 6.73
C ASP A 317 8.33 -32.83 6.69
N GLU A 318 8.93 -32.76 5.52
CA GLU A 318 10.37 -32.79 5.37
C GLU A 318 10.99 -31.41 5.61
N ARG A 319 12.20 -31.39 6.16
CA ARG A 319 12.98 -30.17 6.37
C ARG A 319 14.40 -30.35 5.83
N GLN A 320 14.83 -29.37 5.07
CA GLN A 320 16.19 -29.31 4.52
C GLN A 320 16.89 -28.04 5.03
N ARG A 321 18.14 -28.18 5.46
CA ARG A 321 19.00 -27.04 5.81
C ARG A 321 19.94 -26.72 4.68
N VAL A 322 19.92 -25.49 4.19
CA VAL A 322 20.73 -25.01 3.06
C VAL A 322 21.51 -23.78 3.51
N ALA A 323 22.82 -23.75 3.19
CA ALA A 323 23.68 -22.62 3.47
C ALA A 323 23.64 -21.63 2.29
N TYR A 324 23.55 -20.34 2.62
CA TYR A 324 23.58 -19.21 1.67
C TYR A 324 24.56 -18.15 2.16
N ASP A 325 25.17 -17.41 1.23
CA ASP A 325 25.92 -16.18 1.55
C ASP A 325 25.00 -15.06 2.04
N ALA A 326 23.75 -15.02 1.56
CA ALA A 326 22.74 -14.07 2.02
C ALA A 326 21.32 -14.58 1.80
N VAL A 327 20.39 -14.10 2.64
CA VAL A 327 18.94 -14.39 2.52
C VAL A 327 18.16 -13.07 2.54
N VAL A 328 17.24 -12.90 1.59
CA VAL A 328 16.33 -11.76 1.54
C VAL A 328 14.90 -12.23 1.73
N VAL A 329 14.26 -11.83 2.83
CA VAL A 329 12.89 -12.23 3.17
C VAL A 329 11.90 -11.22 2.61
N ALA A 330 11.13 -11.62 1.59
CA ALA A 330 10.18 -10.78 0.85
C ALA A 330 8.77 -11.41 0.82
N ILE A 331 8.30 -11.88 1.99
CA ILE A 331 7.02 -12.59 2.16
C ILE A 331 5.84 -11.67 2.49
N GLY A 332 6.02 -10.37 2.36
CA GLY A 332 4.99 -9.36 2.58
C GLY A 332 5.14 -8.58 3.87
N TYR A 333 4.09 -7.85 4.23
CA TYR A 333 4.05 -6.92 5.36
C TYR A 333 2.88 -7.25 6.28
N ASP A 334 3.04 -6.95 7.58
CA ASP A 334 1.98 -7.11 8.57
C ASP A 334 0.92 -6.01 8.37
N ALA A 335 -0.19 -6.36 7.76
CA ALA A 335 -1.30 -5.43 7.54
C ALA A 335 -2.10 -5.13 8.81
N ARG A 336 -1.88 -5.88 9.90
CA ARG A 336 -2.56 -5.70 11.20
C ARG A 336 -1.71 -4.96 12.23
N TRP A 337 -0.55 -4.45 11.85
CA TRP A 337 0.38 -3.75 12.73
C TRP A 337 -0.25 -2.65 13.59
N PHE A 338 -1.31 -2.01 13.09
CA PHE A 338 -2.04 -0.96 13.77
C PHE A 338 -2.75 -1.45 15.04
N GLU A 339 -3.02 -2.74 15.14
CA GLU A 339 -3.67 -3.34 16.32
C GLU A 339 -2.83 -3.15 17.59
N GLY A 340 -1.50 -3.14 17.44
CA GLY A 340 -0.58 -2.81 18.52
C GLY A 340 -0.60 -1.34 18.97
N LEU A 341 -1.27 -0.46 18.21
CA LEU A 341 -1.46 0.94 18.57
C LEU A 341 -2.80 1.20 19.25
N LEU A 342 -3.74 0.25 19.22
CA LEU A 342 -5.07 0.46 19.80
C LEU A 342 -4.99 0.56 21.33
N GLY A 343 -5.46 1.69 21.86
CA GLY A 343 -5.64 1.89 23.28
C GLY A 343 -6.77 1.01 23.83
N GLU A 344 -7.03 1.12 25.13
CA GLU A 344 -7.98 0.25 25.82
C GLU A 344 -9.39 0.36 25.25
N ASN A 345 -9.92 1.60 25.15
CA ASN A 345 -11.29 1.83 24.66
C ASN A 345 -11.45 1.43 23.19
N ALA A 346 -10.49 1.82 22.34
CA ALA A 346 -10.50 1.47 20.94
C ALA A 346 -10.36 -0.04 20.75
N GLY A 347 -9.48 -0.69 21.50
CA GLY A 347 -9.26 -2.13 21.45
C GLY A 347 -10.50 -2.95 21.86
N VAL A 348 -11.23 -2.53 22.89
CA VAL A 348 -12.49 -3.16 23.29
C VAL A 348 -13.52 -3.06 22.17
N ARG A 349 -13.75 -1.84 21.64
CA ARG A 349 -14.73 -1.62 20.57
C ARG A 349 -14.36 -2.34 19.27
N TYR A 350 -13.06 -2.34 18.93
CA TYR A 350 -12.55 -3.06 17.74
C TYR A 350 -12.79 -4.57 17.86
N ARG A 351 -12.47 -5.19 18.99
CA ARG A 351 -12.72 -6.61 19.21
C ARG A 351 -14.21 -6.95 19.18
N ALA A 352 -15.05 -6.08 19.77
CA ALA A 352 -16.50 -6.26 19.73
C ALA A 352 -17.06 -6.16 18.31
N ALA A 353 -16.56 -5.23 17.50
CA ALA A 353 -16.96 -5.07 16.10
C ALA A 353 -16.49 -6.24 15.22
N LEU A 354 -15.31 -6.80 15.51
CA LEU A 354 -14.76 -7.95 14.78
C LEU A 354 -15.51 -9.25 15.13
N GLY A 355 -15.92 -9.44 16.41
CA GLY A 355 -16.48 -10.70 16.90
C GLY A 355 -15.56 -11.87 16.60
N ASP A 356 -16.15 -12.99 16.16
CA ASP A 356 -15.40 -14.17 15.68
C ASP A 356 -15.04 -14.10 14.19
N GLY A 357 -15.29 -12.93 13.56
CA GLY A 357 -15.10 -12.74 12.12
C GLY A 357 -13.65 -12.50 11.71
N GLU A 358 -13.32 -12.88 10.48
CA GLU A 358 -12.07 -12.48 9.83
C GLU A 358 -12.15 -10.99 9.43
N LEU A 359 -11.18 -10.17 9.85
CA LEU A 359 -11.14 -8.73 9.58
C LEU A 359 -11.41 -8.38 8.10
N ALA A 360 -10.85 -9.16 7.17
CA ALA A 360 -11.04 -8.95 5.74
C ALA A 360 -12.50 -9.12 5.26
N ARG A 361 -13.37 -9.73 6.05
CA ARG A 361 -14.80 -9.93 5.75
C ARG A 361 -15.69 -8.82 6.32
N VAL A 362 -15.23 -8.14 7.37
CA VAL A 362 -16.04 -7.14 8.12
C VAL A 362 -15.68 -5.70 7.73
N ILE A 363 -15.21 -5.49 6.51
CA ILE A 363 -14.95 -4.15 5.97
C ILE A 363 -16.15 -3.68 5.15
N ASP A 364 -16.73 -2.55 5.54
CA ASP A 364 -17.88 -1.92 4.89
C ASP A 364 -17.53 -1.18 3.59
N VAL A 365 -18.57 -0.72 2.90
CA VAL A 365 -18.44 -0.01 1.61
C VAL A 365 -17.60 1.26 1.70
N ASP A 366 -17.59 1.94 2.84
CA ASP A 366 -16.75 3.11 3.12
C ASP A 366 -15.33 2.72 3.58
N LEU A 367 -14.97 1.45 3.44
CA LEU A 367 -13.69 0.84 3.79
C LEU A 367 -13.39 0.87 5.30
N SER A 368 -14.39 1.10 6.15
CA SER A 368 -14.25 1.04 7.60
C SER A 368 -14.59 -0.36 8.15
N VAL A 369 -14.13 -0.62 9.38
CA VAL A 369 -14.54 -1.81 10.14
C VAL A 369 -16.01 -1.68 10.49
N SER A 370 -16.81 -2.65 10.06
CA SER A 370 -18.27 -2.67 10.28
C SER A 370 -18.61 -2.61 11.76
N GLY A 371 -19.57 -1.74 12.12
CA GLY A 371 -20.03 -1.59 13.50
C GLY A 371 -19.08 -0.83 14.43
N LEU A 372 -17.86 -0.46 14.01
CA LEU A 372 -16.94 0.34 14.82
C LEU A 372 -17.26 1.84 14.69
N VAL A 373 -17.56 2.46 15.84
CA VAL A 373 -17.85 3.91 15.95
C VAL A 373 -16.95 4.53 17.02
N PRO A 374 -16.23 5.62 16.70
CA PRO A 374 -16.05 6.27 15.39
C PRO A 374 -15.30 5.37 14.39
N PRO A 375 -15.42 5.62 13.05
CA PRO A 375 -14.93 4.70 12.04
C PRO A 375 -13.40 4.60 12.00
N LEU A 376 -12.92 3.37 11.79
CA LEU A 376 -11.54 3.03 11.45
C LEU A 376 -11.52 2.48 10.02
N HIS A 377 -10.98 3.22 9.08
CA HIS A 377 -10.90 2.81 7.68
C HIS A 377 -9.60 2.05 7.41
N LEU A 378 -9.72 0.86 6.81
CA LEU A 378 -8.63 -0.07 6.54
C LEU A 378 -8.59 -0.46 5.05
N PRO A 379 -8.29 0.46 4.13
CA PRO A 379 -8.29 0.16 2.70
C PRO A 379 -7.35 -0.99 2.31
N VAL A 380 -6.25 -1.19 3.05
CA VAL A 380 -5.31 -2.31 2.81
C VAL A 380 -5.92 -3.69 3.11
N MET A 381 -6.98 -3.76 3.91
CA MET A 381 -7.70 -4.99 4.26
C MET A 381 -8.98 -5.19 3.44
N ALA A 382 -9.37 -4.20 2.63
CA ALA A 382 -10.67 -4.17 1.95
C ALA A 382 -10.75 -5.08 0.71
N GLY A 383 -9.65 -5.69 0.28
CA GLY A 383 -9.58 -6.45 -0.97
C GLY A 383 -10.63 -7.55 -1.09
N LEU A 384 -10.77 -8.39 -0.06
CA LEU A 384 -11.71 -9.51 -0.08
C LEU A 384 -13.17 -9.05 -0.05
N ALA A 385 -13.52 -8.09 0.82
CA ALA A 385 -14.90 -7.63 0.97
C ALA A 385 -15.33 -6.67 -0.14
N GLN A 386 -14.47 -5.72 -0.52
CA GLN A 386 -14.88 -4.55 -1.29
C GLN A 386 -14.29 -4.47 -2.70
N GLY A 387 -13.23 -5.22 -3.00
CA GLY A 387 -12.61 -5.28 -4.33
C GLY A 387 -11.09 -5.18 -4.31
N PRO A 388 -10.42 -5.77 -5.32
CA PRO A 388 -8.99 -5.98 -5.36
C PRO A 388 -8.18 -4.68 -5.50
N GLY A 389 -8.80 -3.58 -5.95
CA GLY A 389 -8.12 -2.31 -6.21
C GLY A 389 -7.80 -1.50 -4.95
N PHE A 390 -8.53 -1.68 -3.84
CA PHE A 390 -8.37 -0.86 -2.63
C PHE A 390 -7.05 -1.09 -1.86
N PRO A 391 -6.53 -2.31 -1.75
CA PRO A 391 -5.23 -2.53 -1.12
C PRO A 391 -4.05 -1.89 -1.85
N ASN A 392 -4.12 -1.72 -3.17
CA ASN A 392 -3.05 -1.25 -4.03
C ASN A 392 -3.28 0.17 -4.61
N LEU A 393 -2.69 0.50 -5.76
CA LEU A 393 -2.77 1.83 -6.38
C LEU A 393 -3.85 1.94 -7.47
N SER A 394 -4.62 0.89 -7.73
CA SER A 394 -5.41 0.77 -8.96
C SER A 394 -6.72 1.57 -8.98
N CYS A 395 -7.17 2.12 -7.84
CA CYS A 395 -8.44 2.87 -7.79
C CYS A 395 -8.43 3.93 -6.67
N LEU A 396 -7.37 4.75 -6.59
CA LEU A 396 -7.18 5.73 -5.51
C LEU A 396 -8.30 6.77 -5.44
N GLY A 397 -8.84 7.20 -6.58
CA GLY A 397 -9.97 8.11 -6.65
C GLY A 397 -11.25 7.50 -6.08
N LEU A 398 -11.56 6.24 -6.41
CA LEU A 398 -12.71 5.53 -5.85
C LEU A 398 -12.56 5.25 -4.35
N LEU A 399 -11.34 4.89 -3.91
CA LEU A 399 -11.01 4.75 -2.49
C LEU A 399 -11.35 6.02 -1.72
N SER A 400 -10.89 7.15 -2.23
CA SER A 400 -11.13 8.47 -1.62
C SER A 400 -12.61 8.82 -1.60
N ASP A 401 -13.35 8.54 -2.69
CA ASP A 401 -14.79 8.76 -2.77
C ASP A 401 -15.54 7.95 -1.72
N ARG A 402 -15.22 6.67 -1.54
CA ARG A 402 -15.88 5.81 -0.56
C ARG A 402 -15.67 6.29 0.88
N ILE A 403 -14.42 6.60 1.25
CA ILE A 403 -14.10 7.10 2.60
C ILE A 403 -14.76 8.45 2.86
N LEU A 404 -14.62 9.41 1.95
CA LEU A 404 -15.05 10.79 2.19
C LEU A 404 -16.57 10.97 2.14
N ARG A 405 -17.31 10.10 1.47
CA ARG A 405 -18.78 10.19 1.34
C ARG A 405 -19.49 10.26 2.69
N ARG A 406 -19.05 9.46 3.65
CA ARG A 406 -19.57 9.46 5.02
C ARG A 406 -19.48 10.85 5.65
N TYR A 407 -18.29 11.44 5.62
CA TYR A 407 -18.02 12.74 6.26
C TYR A 407 -18.74 13.91 5.58
N VAL A 408 -18.89 13.87 4.26
CA VAL A 408 -19.70 14.86 3.54
C VAL A 408 -21.16 14.76 3.94
N ALA A 409 -21.72 13.56 4.08
CA ALA A 409 -23.09 13.34 4.53
C ALA A 409 -23.29 13.83 5.97
N ASP A 410 -22.39 13.47 6.89
CA ASP A 410 -22.43 13.88 8.29
C ASP A 410 -22.34 15.42 8.45
N ASN A 411 -21.43 16.07 7.71
CA ASN A 411 -21.28 17.52 7.72
C ASN A 411 -22.51 18.25 7.16
N LYS A 412 -23.16 17.70 6.12
CA LYS A 412 -24.46 18.22 5.61
C LYS A 412 -25.55 18.14 6.68
N ALA A 413 -25.67 17.00 7.35
CA ALA A 413 -26.64 16.80 8.42
C ALA A 413 -26.42 17.79 9.57
N ARG A 414 -25.19 17.94 10.06
CA ARG A 414 -24.83 18.91 11.12
C ARG A 414 -25.17 20.36 10.72
N ALA A 415 -24.91 20.77 9.47
CA ALA A 415 -25.22 22.11 8.98
C ALA A 415 -26.74 22.37 8.93
N LEU A 416 -27.54 21.38 8.56
CA LEU A 416 -29.01 21.49 8.56
C LEU A 416 -29.57 21.61 9.97
N THR A 417 -29.04 20.87 10.94
CA THR A 417 -29.46 20.94 12.36
C THR A 417 -29.13 22.31 12.95
N ALA A 418 -27.93 22.84 12.70
CA ALA A 418 -27.53 24.16 13.18
C ALA A 418 -28.46 25.27 12.67
N LYS A 419 -28.80 25.25 11.37
CA LYS A 419 -29.74 26.22 10.79
C LYS A 419 -31.16 26.16 11.41
N ARG A 420 -31.62 24.97 11.78
CA ARG A 420 -32.93 24.79 12.42
C ARG A 420 -32.95 25.35 13.86
N SER A 421 -31.85 25.22 14.60
CA SER A 421 -31.72 25.77 15.96
C SER A 421 -31.53 27.28 15.99
N GLU A 422 -31.07 27.92 14.92
CA GLU A 422 -30.98 29.40 14.80
C GLU A 422 -32.33 30.05 14.45
N HIS A 423 -33.30 29.26 13.94
CA HIS A 423 -34.64 29.73 13.54
C HIS A 423 -35.74 29.29 14.52
N ALA A 424 -35.41 28.58 15.58
CA ALA A 424 -36.30 28.19 16.68
C ALA A 424 -35.98 29.00 17.93
#